data_b94d23ab9620c59c33096956b4216858
#
_entry.id   b94d23ab9620c59c33096956b4216858
#
_cell.length_a   1.000
_cell.length_b   1.000
_cell.length_c   1.000
_cell.angle_alpha   90.00
_cell.angle_beta   90.00
_cell.angle_gamma   90.00
#
_symmetry.space_group_name_H-M   'P 1'
#
loop_
_entity.id
_entity.type
_entity.pdbx_description
1 polymer ?
#
loop_
_entity_poly.entity_id
_entity_poly.type
_entity_poly.pdbx_seq_one_letter_code
_entity_poly.pdbx_strand_id
1 'polypeptide(L)'
;TAGPWRVLDDSYNASPDAVLAALDLLAELPGRHLAVLGEMLELGESAQAEHRRVGRYAATVTDHLVVVGEGARDVVDGAIDGGLDPARVHLVADRDEALATLLGQLQDGDSVLVKASRGAALDLLVERLVLAGETGKGTA
;
A
#
# COMPACT_ATOMS: atom_id res chain seq x y z
N THR A 1 -3.13 -16.59 -6.58
CA THR A 1 -3.58 -15.25 -6.96
C THR A 1 -5.03 -15.29 -7.37
N ALA A 2 -5.75 -14.24 -7.08
CA ALA A 2 -7.15 -14.13 -7.43
C ALA A 2 -7.33 -13.07 -8.50
N GLY A 3 -8.14 -13.38 -9.51
CA GLY A 3 -8.47 -12.44 -10.56
C GLY A 3 -7.29 -11.96 -11.38
N PRO A 4 -7.40 -10.74 -11.95
CA PRO A 4 -6.37 -10.22 -12.85
C PRO A 4 -5.14 -9.65 -12.13
N TRP A 5 -5.20 -9.45 -10.84
CA TRP A 5 -4.06 -8.94 -10.06
C TRP A 5 -3.74 -9.86 -8.90
N ARG A 6 -2.54 -9.68 -8.34
CA ARG A 6 -2.06 -10.43 -7.17
C ARG A 6 -2.14 -9.56 -5.93
N VAL A 7 -2.55 -10.13 -4.81
CA VAL A 7 -2.59 -9.42 -3.54
C VAL A 7 -1.62 -10.07 -2.57
N LEU A 8 -0.63 -9.29 -2.12
CA LEU A 8 0.28 -9.70 -1.06
C LEU A 8 -0.26 -9.12 0.24
N ASP A 9 -0.85 -9.99 1.05
CA ASP A 9 -1.45 -9.61 2.31
C ASP A 9 -0.42 -9.75 3.42
N ASP A 10 0.02 -8.62 3.95
CA ASP A 10 0.94 -8.58 5.08
C ASP A 10 0.48 -7.50 6.05
N SER A 11 -0.82 -7.48 6.32
CA SER A 11 -1.46 -6.45 7.13
C SER A 11 -1.42 -6.73 8.63
N TYR A 12 -0.75 -7.80 9.04
CA TYR A 12 -0.75 -8.22 10.44
C TYR A 12 0.07 -7.30 11.35
N ASN A 13 1.26 -6.92 10.91
CA ASN A 13 2.17 -6.12 11.71
C ASN A 13 2.95 -5.16 10.83
N ALA A 14 3.00 -3.90 11.23
CA ALA A 14 3.66 -2.86 10.46
C ALA A 14 4.69 -2.11 11.31
N SER A 15 5.83 -2.75 11.57
CA SER A 15 7.02 -2.05 12.03
C SER A 15 7.78 -1.54 10.81
N PRO A 16 8.67 -0.54 10.96
CA PRO A 16 9.44 -0.05 9.81
C PRO A 16 10.20 -1.15 9.07
N ASP A 17 10.90 -2.01 9.80
CA ASP A 17 11.67 -3.08 9.16
C ASP A 17 10.77 -4.09 8.47
N ALA A 18 9.61 -4.40 9.07
CA ALA A 18 8.65 -5.32 8.47
C ALA A 18 8.05 -4.74 7.18
N VAL A 19 7.79 -3.43 7.16
CA VAL A 19 7.28 -2.78 5.96
C VAL A 19 8.32 -2.80 4.84
N LEU A 20 9.58 -2.51 5.18
CA LEU A 20 10.65 -2.55 4.18
C LEU A 20 10.82 -3.96 3.62
N ALA A 21 10.75 -4.99 4.47
CA ALA A 21 10.84 -6.37 4.01
C ALA A 21 9.68 -6.74 3.09
N ALA A 22 8.48 -6.27 3.40
CA ALA A 22 7.30 -6.52 2.56
C ALA A 22 7.44 -5.83 1.20
N LEU A 23 7.99 -4.62 1.18
CA LEU A 23 8.26 -3.92 -0.08
C LEU A 23 9.28 -4.67 -0.93
N ASP A 24 10.28 -5.28 -0.30
CA ASP A 24 11.25 -6.11 -1.02
C ASP A 24 10.55 -7.30 -1.68
N LEU A 25 9.61 -7.93 -0.98
CA LEU A 25 8.83 -9.02 -1.56
C LEU A 25 7.98 -8.55 -2.73
N LEU A 26 7.35 -7.39 -2.59
CA LEU A 26 6.57 -6.81 -3.68
C LEU A 26 7.44 -6.57 -4.92
N ALA A 27 8.66 -6.09 -4.71
CA ALA A 27 9.58 -5.79 -5.81
C ALA A 27 9.91 -7.03 -6.65
N GLU A 28 9.79 -8.22 -6.08
CA GLU A 28 10.08 -9.47 -6.78
C GLU A 28 8.88 -10.01 -7.56
N LEU A 29 7.69 -9.44 -7.37
CA LEU A 29 6.49 -9.90 -8.05
C LEU A 29 6.39 -9.27 -9.45
N PRO A 30 5.74 -9.95 -10.39
CA PRO A 30 5.62 -9.43 -11.75
C PRO A 30 4.61 -8.30 -11.86
N GLY A 31 4.66 -7.56 -12.97
CA GLY A 31 3.73 -6.49 -13.26
C GLY A 31 4.07 -5.20 -12.56
N ARG A 32 3.14 -4.25 -12.62
CA ARG A 32 3.28 -3.00 -11.87
C ARG A 32 3.09 -3.28 -10.39
N HIS A 33 3.66 -2.44 -9.55
CA HIS A 33 3.59 -2.60 -8.10
C HIS A 33 2.78 -1.48 -7.48
N LEU A 34 1.74 -1.85 -6.76
CA LEU A 34 0.94 -0.91 -5.97
C LEU A 34 1.06 -1.31 -4.51
N ALA A 35 1.03 -0.33 -3.61
CA ALA A 35 1.09 -0.62 -2.19
C ALA A 35 0.10 0.24 -1.44
N VAL A 36 -0.50 -0.35 -0.40
CA VAL A 36 -1.32 0.35 0.58
C VAL A 36 -0.58 0.28 1.90
N LEU A 37 -0.18 1.43 2.41
CA LEU A 37 0.55 1.54 3.66
C LEU A 37 -0.23 2.39 4.64
N GLY A 38 -0.32 1.92 5.88
CA GLY A 38 -0.95 2.67 6.94
C GLY A 38 0.06 3.19 7.94
N GLU A 39 -0.46 3.80 9.00
CA GLU A 39 0.36 4.33 10.08
C GLU A 39 1.08 3.21 10.82
N MET A 40 2.36 3.42 11.11
CA MET A 40 3.13 2.55 11.98
C MET A 40 3.02 3.07 13.40
N LEU A 41 2.53 2.23 14.30
CA LEU A 41 2.24 2.62 15.67
C LEU A 41 3.42 2.39 16.60
N GLU A 42 3.39 3.04 17.76
CA GLU A 42 4.33 2.81 18.85
C GLU A 42 5.78 3.18 18.54
N LEU A 43 5.98 4.14 17.63
CA LEU A 43 7.33 4.58 17.28
C LEU A 43 7.83 5.77 18.11
N GLY A 44 6.96 6.42 18.88
CA GLY A 44 7.33 7.54 19.70
C GLY A 44 7.94 8.67 18.88
N GLU A 45 9.09 9.18 19.34
CA GLU A 45 9.74 10.31 18.70
C GLU A 45 10.30 9.99 17.31
N SER A 46 10.51 8.73 17.00
CA SER A 46 11.04 8.33 15.69
C SER A 46 9.95 8.20 14.63
N ALA A 47 8.68 8.40 14.99
CA ALA A 47 7.56 8.16 14.07
C ALA A 47 7.71 8.93 12.76
N GLN A 48 8.00 10.21 12.79
CA GLN A 48 8.13 11.02 11.59
C GLN A 48 9.25 10.50 10.69
N ALA A 49 10.44 10.30 11.28
CA ALA A 49 11.60 9.86 10.51
C ALA A 49 11.39 8.47 9.89
N GLU A 50 10.77 7.57 10.64
CA GLU A 50 10.54 6.22 10.16
C GLU A 50 9.47 6.17 9.07
N HIS A 51 8.40 6.96 9.20
CA HIS A 51 7.40 7.05 8.13
C HIS A 51 8.01 7.64 6.86
N ARG A 52 8.86 8.64 6.97
CA ARG A 52 9.56 9.20 5.82
C ARG A 52 10.51 8.20 5.18
N ARG A 53 11.22 7.45 6.00
CA ARG A 53 12.14 6.41 5.52
C ARG A 53 11.41 5.36 4.71
N VAL A 54 10.29 4.88 5.22
CA VAL A 54 9.45 3.91 4.51
C VAL A 54 8.94 4.50 3.19
N GLY A 55 8.48 5.74 3.22
CA GLY A 55 8.01 6.41 2.01
C GLY A 55 9.08 6.52 0.93
N ARG A 56 10.28 6.92 1.32
CA ARG A 56 11.41 7.01 0.37
C ARG A 56 11.72 5.66 -0.26
N TYR A 57 11.69 4.61 0.54
CA TYR A 57 11.95 3.28 0.01
C TYR A 57 10.81 2.81 -0.89
N ALA A 58 9.57 3.04 -0.50
CA ALA A 58 8.41 2.69 -1.31
C ALA A 58 8.47 3.34 -2.69
N ALA A 59 9.00 4.56 -2.76
CA ALA A 59 9.14 5.26 -4.04
C ALA A 59 10.02 4.51 -5.04
N THR A 60 10.97 3.71 -4.56
CA THR A 60 11.85 2.93 -5.43
C THR A 60 11.22 1.63 -5.90
N VAL A 61 10.11 1.22 -5.30
CA VAL A 61 9.48 -0.08 -5.56
C VAL A 61 8.13 0.06 -6.26
N THR A 62 7.36 1.10 -5.93
CA THR A 62 5.95 1.18 -6.34
C THR A 62 5.73 2.09 -7.53
N ASP A 63 4.71 1.75 -8.30
CA ASP A 63 4.17 2.61 -9.37
C ASP A 63 3.06 3.51 -8.83
N HIS A 64 2.27 3.01 -7.88
CA HIS A 64 1.26 3.79 -7.17
C HIS A 64 1.31 3.43 -5.70
N LEU A 65 1.17 4.45 -4.85
CA LEU A 65 1.21 4.30 -3.40
C LEU A 65 -0.05 4.92 -2.79
N VAL A 66 -0.77 4.14 -2.01
CA VAL A 66 -1.93 4.60 -1.27
C VAL A 66 -1.56 4.59 0.22
N VAL A 67 -1.70 5.74 0.86
CA VAL A 67 -1.35 5.91 2.28
C VAL A 67 -2.64 6.18 3.04
N VAL A 68 -2.91 5.37 4.07
CA VAL A 68 -4.18 5.41 4.81
C VAL A 68 -3.98 6.09 6.16
N GLY A 69 -4.74 7.16 6.36
CA GLY A 69 -4.79 7.86 7.64
C GLY A 69 -3.82 9.02 7.73
N GLU A 70 -4.27 10.08 8.39
CA GLU A 70 -3.48 11.30 8.55
C GLU A 70 -2.19 11.06 9.34
N GLY A 71 -2.21 10.09 10.26
CA GLY A 71 -1.01 9.73 11.03
C GLY A 71 0.11 9.15 10.19
N ALA A 72 -0.18 8.74 8.96
CA ALA A 72 0.80 8.20 8.04
C ALA A 72 1.24 9.23 6.97
N ARG A 73 0.87 10.49 7.11
CA ARG A 73 1.17 11.53 6.11
C ARG A 73 2.67 11.63 5.78
N ASP A 74 3.54 11.37 6.73
CA ASP A 74 4.97 11.45 6.48
C ASP A 74 5.47 10.40 5.48
N VAL A 75 4.72 9.32 5.28
CA VAL A 75 5.02 8.36 4.21
C VAL A 75 4.87 9.05 2.86
N VAL A 76 3.84 9.88 2.70
CA VAL A 76 3.62 10.64 1.45
C VAL A 76 4.81 11.57 1.19
N ASP A 77 5.21 12.32 2.21
CA ASP A 77 6.33 13.26 2.07
C ASP A 77 7.62 12.51 1.70
N GLY A 78 7.85 11.37 2.35
CA GLY A 78 9.02 10.53 2.04
C GLY A 78 8.99 10.00 0.61
N ALA A 79 7.83 9.57 0.14
CA ALA A 79 7.70 9.03 -1.20
C ALA A 79 7.98 10.10 -2.27
N ILE A 80 7.47 11.30 -2.06
CA ILE A 80 7.73 12.40 -2.98
C ILE A 80 9.21 12.77 -2.97
N ASP A 81 9.82 12.85 -1.78
CA ASP A 81 11.26 13.07 -1.65
C ASP A 81 12.06 11.99 -2.37
N GLY A 82 11.57 10.75 -2.35
CA GLY A 82 12.23 9.63 -3.00
C GLY A 82 12.05 9.56 -4.50
N GLY A 83 11.29 10.50 -5.08
CA GLY A 83 11.16 10.62 -6.52
C GLY A 83 9.87 10.09 -7.11
N LEU A 84 8.92 9.64 -6.29
CA LEU A 84 7.62 9.20 -6.81
C LEU A 84 6.81 10.43 -7.22
N ASP A 85 6.21 10.37 -8.41
CA ASP A 85 5.37 11.44 -8.92
C ASP A 85 4.22 11.70 -7.93
N PRO A 86 4.01 12.96 -7.50
CA PRO A 86 2.90 13.27 -6.60
C PRO A 86 1.53 12.79 -7.09
N ALA A 87 1.33 12.70 -8.39
CA ALA A 87 0.08 12.19 -8.96
C ALA A 87 -0.11 10.69 -8.71
N ARG A 88 0.94 9.99 -8.29
CA ARG A 88 0.91 8.55 -8.02
C ARG A 88 0.91 8.22 -6.54
N VAL A 89 0.84 9.23 -5.68
CA VAL A 89 0.76 9.06 -4.23
C VAL A 89 -0.58 9.59 -3.76
N HIS A 90 -1.33 8.78 -3.03
CA HIS A 90 -2.68 9.13 -2.60
C HIS A 90 -2.79 8.98 -1.08
N LEU A 91 -3.07 10.08 -0.40
CA LEU A 91 -3.39 10.04 1.03
C LEU A 91 -4.91 9.96 1.16
N VAL A 92 -5.39 8.90 1.79
CA VAL A 92 -6.82 8.65 1.95
C VAL A 92 -7.17 8.53 3.44
N ALA A 93 -8.43 8.75 3.77
CA ALA A 93 -8.86 8.79 5.16
C ALA A 93 -9.02 7.40 5.77
N ASP A 94 -9.49 6.44 4.98
CA ASP A 94 -9.85 5.12 5.48
C ASP A 94 -9.73 4.05 4.40
N ARG A 95 -10.05 2.81 4.79
CA ARG A 95 -9.93 1.67 3.88
C ARG A 95 -10.91 1.75 2.70
N ASP A 96 -12.07 2.36 2.89
CA ASP A 96 -13.05 2.45 1.79
C ASP A 96 -12.53 3.37 0.69
N GLU A 97 -11.94 4.50 1.06
CA GLU A 97 -11.28 5.37 0.08
C GLU A 97 -10.08 4.68 -0.54
N ALA A 98 -9.32 3.91 0.26
CA ALA A 98 -8.17 3.17 -0.26
C ALA A 98 -8.62 2.16 -1.33
N LEU A 99 -9.70 1.43 -1.06
CA LEU A 99 -10.23 0.47 -2.02
C LEU A 99 -10.66 1.17 -3.31
N ALA A 100 -11.41 2.27 -3.19
CA ALA A 100 -11.88 3.01 -4.37
C ALA A 100 -10.70 3.53 -5.20
N THR A 101 -9.68 4.07 -4.53
CA THR A 101 -8.49 4.58 -5.21
C THR A 101 -7.74 3.45 -5.93
N LEU A 102 -7.55 2.32 -5.26
CA LEU A 102 -6.88 1.17 -5.87
C LEU A 102 -7.63 0.65 -7.07
N LEU A 103 -8.95 0.47 -6.94
CA LEU A 103 -9.75 -0.07 -8.06
C LEU A 103 -9.70 0.85 -9.27
N GLY A 104 -9.53 2.16 -9.06
CA GLY A 104 -9.37 3.11 -10.14
C GLY A 104 -8.01 3.03 -10.83
N GLN A 105 -7.01 2.42 -10.20
CA GLN A 105 -5.65 2.34 -10.72
C GLN A 105 -5.25 0.94 -11.17
N LEU A 106 -5.87 -0.10 -10.61
CA LEU A 106 -5.48 -1.48 -10.88
C LEU A 106 -5.70 -1.88 -12.33
N GLN A 107 -4.73 -2.61 -12.85
CA GLN A 107 -4.75 -3.18 -14.19
C GLN A 107 -4.38 -4.65 -14.13
N ASP A 108 -4.71 -5.39 -15.17
CA ASP A 108 -4.36 -6.81 -15.26
C ASP A 108 -2.83 -6.98 -15.15
N GLY A 109 -2.43 -7.93 -14.34
CA GLY A 109 -1.02 -8.23 -14.12
C GLY A 109 -0.38 -7.50 -12.95
N ASP A 110 -1.07 -6.55 -12.35
CA ASP A 110 -0.53 -5.79 -11.22
C ASP A 110 -0.34 -6.67 -9.97
N SER A 111 0.58 -6.24 -9.12
CA SER A 111 0.78 -6.83 -7.80
C SER A 111 0.55 -5.74 -6.75
N VAL A 112 -0.22 -6.05 -5.71
CA VAL A 112 -0.62 -5.09 -4.67
C VAL A 112 -0.17 -5.61 -3.30
N LEU A 113 0.56 -4.78 -2.58
CA LEU A 113 0.91 -5.05 -1.18
C LEU A 113 -0.07 -4.29 -0.28
N VAL A 114 -0.62 -4.98 0.72
CA VAL A 114 -1.41 -4.33 1.77
C VAL A 114 -0.67 -4.52 3.09
N LYS A 115 -0.20 -3.42 3.66
CA LYS A 115 0.65 -3.44 4.86
C LYS A 115 0.31 -2.30 5.79
N ALA A 116 -0.20 -2.62 6.98
CA ALA A 116 -0.51 -1.62 8.00
C ALA A 116 -0.64 -2.30 9.35
N SER A 117 -0.68 -1.50 10.42
CA SER A 117 -0.96 -2.03 11.73
C SER A 117 -2.41 -2.50 11.81
N ARG A 118 -2.70 -3.37 12.79
CA ARG A 118 -4.05 -3.90 12.96
C ARG A 118 -5.11 -2.83 13.18
N GLY A 119 -4.72 -1.68 13.75
CA GLY A 119 -5.65 -0.60 14.01
C GLY A 119 -6.28 0.00 12.76
N ALA A 120 -5.68 -0.22 11.59
CA ALA A 120 -6.21 0.28 10.32
C ALA A 120 -7.27 -0.63 9.70
N ALA A 121 -7.46 -1.84 10.24
CA ALA A 121 -8.46 -2.81 9.77
C ALA A 121 -8.38 -3.10 8.26
N LEU A 122 -7.18 -3.20 7.73
CA LEU A 122 -6.98 -3.40 6.29
C LEU A 122 -7.20 -4.84 5.83
N ASP A 123 -7.46 -5.76 6.73
CA ASP A 123 -7.82 -7.13 6.38
C ASP A 123 -9.09 -7.18 5.54
N LEU A 124 -10.07 -6.31 5.82
CA LEU A 124 -11.28 -6.21 5.01
C LEU A 124 -10.97 -5.66 3.61
N LEU A 125 -9.98 -4.79 3.52
CA LEU A 125 -9.53 -4.28 2.23
C LEU A 125 -9.01 -5.43 1.36
N VAL A 126 -8.21 -6.33 1.95
CA VAL A 126 -7.68 -7.49 1.22
C VAL A 126 -8.82 -8.35 0.70
N GLU A 127 -9.81 -8.67 1.54
CA GLU A 127 -10.96 -9.47 1.11
C GLU A 127 -11.67 -8.83 -0.07
N ARG A 128 -11.88 -7.53 -0.01
CA ARG A 128 -12.60 -6.82 -1.07
C ARG A 128 -11.80 -6.74 -2.35
N LEU A 129 -10.48 -6.62 -2.26
CA LEU A 129 -9.62 -6.64 -3.43
C LEU A 129 -9.68 -7.99 -4.13
N VAL A 130 -9.64 -9.07 -3.37
CA VAL A 130 -9.73 -10.42 -3.92
C VAL A 130 -11.07 -10.62 -4.60
N LEU A 131 -12.17 -10.25 -3.94
CA LEU A 131 -13.50 -10.36 -4.51
C LEU A 131 -13.69 -9.51 -5.76
N ALA A 132 -13.19 -8.28 -5.74
CA ALA A 132 -13.29 -7.39 -6.90
C ALA A 132 -12.54 -7.96 -8.09
N GLY A 133 -11.36 -8.56 -7.87
CA GLY A 133 -10.61 -9.21 -8.93
C GLY A 133 -11.38 -10.36 -9.57
N GLU A 134 -11.99 -11.21 -8.75
CA GLU A 134 -12.79 -12.33 -9.23
C GLU A 134 -14.03 -11.84 -10.00
N THR A 135 -14.73 -10.86 -9.43
CA THR A 135 -15.94 -10.32 -10.02
C THR A 135 -15.62 -9.54 -11.29
N GLY A 136 -14.61 -8.69 -11.25
CA GLY A 136 -14.20 -7.89 -12.41
C GLY A 136 -13.81 -8.76 -13.59
N LYS A 137 -13.15 -9.87 -13.32
CA LYS A 137 -12.78 -10.83 -14.35
C LYS A 137 -14.00 -11.42 -15.04
N GLY A 138 -15.05 -11.66 -14.26
CA GLY A 138 -16.29 -12.20 -14.81
C GLY A 138 -17.12 -11.18 -15.58
N THR A 139 -16.93 -9.90 -15.30
CA THR A 139 -17.71 -8.83 -15.93
C THR A 139 -16.99 -8.14 -17.07
N ALA A 140 -15.73 -8.40 -17.21
CA ALA A 140 -14.93 -7.79 -18.28
C ALA A 140 -15.24 -8.37 -19.67
#